data_47e45af260aabf072761e8033d936d5a
#
_entry.id   47e45af260aabf072761e8033d936d5a
#
_cell.length_a   1.000
_cell.length_b   1.000
_cell.length_c   1.000
_cell.angle_alpha   90.00
_cell.angle_beta   90.00
_cell.angle_gamma   90.00
#
_symmetry.space_group_name_H-M   'P 1'
#
loop_
_entity.id
_entity.type
_entity.pdbx_description
1 polymer ?
#
loop_
_entity_poly.entity_id
_entity_poly.type
_entity_poly.pdbx_seq_one_letter_code
_entity_poly.pdbx_strand_id
1 'polypeptide(L)'
;MISECSRVFRRLLILLTVLVFSAVGEPPARAQEQASQAPDLQQMQKKMEQLEKELRELKDQMNSIQLANQAVPGPSVPVTTDTRQTEEHGEQSKPSRSLDFYGFVMADSGFNFGSINPNWFDVERPTQLPAFAGEFGADGSTFFGVRQTRFGVKSSTPTPLGDLKTIFEFELFGTGVDAGQTTFRLRHAWGELGQFGAGQTWSPFMDIDVFPNSIEYWGPNGMVFFRNVQVRWTPIQGASNVVFALERPGGSADGGIYADRIDVQNVSPQFKWPDLSGHARLAGTWGHVQVAGIVRKIAWVDTNHALPNLSGSAIGWGVNFTSNLNITQKDVGRFEVVYGKGIENYMNDAPVDIGVKNNLSNPTTPFRGVALPVLGVVSFVDHTWSERFSTSIGYSFLDIQNSDAMTPSSFRQGDYALVNLLYHPVKQVTVGSEFQFGRRVNFSDGFNVNDYKLQFSFRYDWSKDFEF
;
A
#
# COMPACT_ATOMS: atom_id res chain seq x y z
N MET A 1 2.98 -30.68 31.39
CA MET A 1 2.25 -30.05 30.27
C MET A 1 3.15 -29.27 29.32
N ILE A 2 4.07 -28.42 29.82
CA ILE A 2 4.96 -27.59 28.96
C ILE A 2 5.96 -28.42 28.14
N SER A 3 6.41 -29.57 28.62
CA SER A 3 7.38 -30.43 27.92
C SER A 3 6.78 -31.27 26.78
N GLU A 4 5.49 -31.50 26.77
CA GLU A 4 4.81 -32.26 25.70
C GLU A 4 4.44 -31.38 24.51
N CYS A 5 4.05 -30.13 24.75
CA CYS A 5 3.78 -29.17 23.69
C CYS A 5 5.02 -28.85 22.83
N SER A 6 6.22 -28.81 23.49
CA SER A 6 7.50 -28.63 22.80
C SER A 6 7.88 -29.84 21.93
N ARG A 7 7.51 -31.05 22.34
CA ARG A 7 7.78 -32.28 21.56
C ARG A 7 6.83 -32.42 20.34
N VAL A 8 5.59 -32.03 20.48
CA VAL A 8 4.61 -32.03 19.39
C VAL A 8 5.01 -30.98 18.32
N PHE A 9 5.41 -29.78 18.74
CA PHE A 9 5.87 -28.73 17.84
C PHE A 9 7.15 -29.10 17.08
N ARG A 10 8.13 -29.73 17.74
CA ARG A 10 9.34 -30.28 17.09
C ARG A 10 9.00 -31.38 16.06
N ARG A 11 8.03 -32.23 16.35
CA ARG A 11 7.62 -33.31 15.42
C ARG A 11 6.85 -32.76 14.23
N LEU A 12 6.04 -31.72 14.43
CA LEU A 12 5.33 -31.01 13.33
C LEU A 12 6.32 -30.29 12.41
N LEU A 13 7.35 -29.64 12.97
CA LEU A 13 8.38 -28.93 12.20
C LEU A 13 9.23 -29.90 11.36
N ILE A 14 9.57 -31.09 11.92
CA ILE A 14 10.35 -32.13 11.23
C ILE A 14 9.51 -32.83 10.14
N LEU A 15 8.19 -33.00 10.34
CA LEU A 15 7.30 -33.52 9.31
C LEU A 15 7.12 -32.58 8.13
N LEU A 16 7.05 -31.25 8.39
CA LEU A 16 6.96 -30.24 7.33
C LEU A 16 8.25 -30.18 6.49
N THR A 17 9.44 -30.31 7.11
CA THR A 17 10.72 -30.29 6.38
C THR A 17 10.95 -31.57 5.54
N VAL A 18 10.40 -32.70 5.92
CA VAL A 18 10.54 -33.96 5.17
C VAL A 18 9.59 -34.01 3.96
N LEU A 19 8.42 -33.37 4.02
CA LEU A 19 7.47 -33.34 2.91
C LEU A 19 7.92 -32.43 1.74
N VAL A 20 8.78 -31.44 1.97
CA VAL A 20 9.28 -30.50 0.94
C VAL A 20 10.40 -31.13 0.09
N PHE A 21 11.12 -32.15 0.60
CA PHE A 21 12.27 -32.73 -0.10
C PHE A 21 11.98 -33.99 -0.97
N SER A 22 10.72 -34.44 -1.04
CA SER A 22 10.37 -35.69 -1.72
C SER A 22 9.80 -35.53 -3.14
N ALA A 23 9.77 -34.32 -3.70
CA ALA A 23 9.13 -34.03 -4.99
C ALA A 23 10.08 -33.48 -6.06
N VAL A 24 11.32 -33.95 -6.13
CA VAL A 24 12.23 -33.61 -7.25
C VAL A 24 12.41 -34.84 -8.12
N GLY A 25 11.65 -34.90 -9.19
CA GLY A 25 11.81 -35.83 -10.31
C GLY A 25 12.65 -35.20 -11.42
N GLU A 26 13.45 -36.02 -12.09
CA GLU A 26 14.45 -35.65 -13.11
C GLU A 26 13.86 -35.06 -14.40
N PRO A 27 14.62 -34.25 -15.15
CA PRO A 27 14.13 -33.58 -16.36
C PRO A 27 14.31 -34.40 -17.64
N PRO A 28 13.44 -34.26 -18.65
CA PRO A 28 13.71 -34.74 -20.00
C PRO A 28 14.46 -33.70 -20.86
N ALA A 29 15.35 -34.18 -21.67
CA ALA A 29 16.25 -33.45 -22.57
C ALA A 29 15.62 -33.07 -23.91
N ARG A 30 16.14 -31.98 -24.47
CA ARG A 30 16.14 -31.52 -25.86
C ARG A 30 14.91 -30.82 -26.43
N ALA A 31 15.08 -29.53 -26.71
CA ALA A 31 14.57 -28.85 -27.89
C ALA A 31 15.61 -27.84 -28.41
N GLN A 32 15.62 -27.66 -29.72
CA GLN A 32 16.68 -27.09 -30.55
C GLN A 32 16.82 -25.58 -30.49
N GLU A 33 18.05 -25.12 -30.79
CA GLU A 33 18.46 -23.76 -31.08
C GLU A 33 17.56 -23.03 -32.09
N GLN A 34 17.13 -21.83 -31.71
CA GLN A 34 16.93 -20.72 -32.62
C GLN A 34 17.91 -19.62 -32.27
N ALA A 35 18.82 -19.32 -33.18
CA ALA A 35 19.84 -18.30 -33.07
C ALA A 35 19.18 -16.91 -33.07
N SER A 36 19.11 -16.28 -31.89
CA SER A 36 18.89 -14.85 -31.73
C SER A 36 20.26 -14.16 -31.85
N GLN A 37 20.35 -13.12 -32.68
CA GLN A 37 21.57 -12.33 -32.90
C GLN A 37 22.09 -11.81 -31.58
N ALA A 38 23.31 -12.20 -31.22
CA ALA A 38 24.01 -11.66 -30.07
C ALA A 38 24.27 -10.16 -30.31
N PRO A 39 24.02 -9.28 -29.32
CA PRO A 39 24.36 -7.87 -29.43
C PRO A 39 25.89 -7.72 -29.58
N ASP A 40 26.31 -6.82 -30.47
CA ASP A 40 27.70 -6.55 -30.80
C ASP A 40 28.49 -6.21 -29.54
N LEU A 41 29.42 -7.07 -29.13
CA LEU A 41 30.26 -6.95 -27.95
C LEU A 41 31.03 -5.61 -27.94
N GLN A 42 31.39 -5.11 -29.14
CA GLN A 42 32.06 -3.79 -29.26
C GLN A 42 31.11 -2.62 -28.93
N GLN A 43 29.83 -2.74 -29.28
CA GLN A 43 28.83 -1.73 -28.93
C GLN A 43 28.53 -1.72 -27.42
N MET A 44 28.48 -2.89 -26.80
CA MET A 44 28.33 -3.00 -25.33
C MET A 44 29.57 -2.47 -24.60
N GLN A 45 30.78 -2.75 -25.07
CA GLN A 45 32.00 -2.20 -24.46
C GLN A 45 32.04 -0.69 -24.56
N LYS A 46 31.74 -0.08 -25.71
CA LYS A 46 31.67 1.38 -25.85
C LYS A 46 30.62 2.00 -24.94
N LYS A 47 29.50 1.34 -24.75
CA LYS A 47 28.44 1.84 -23.86
C LYS A 47 28.83 1.73 -22.38
N MET A 48 29.58 0.69 -21.99
CA MET A 48 30.17 0.57 -20.67
C MET A 48 31.21 1.66 -20.40
N GLU A 49 32.12 1.92 -21.33
CA GLU A 49 33.12 3.01 -21.19
C GLU A 49 32.44 4.39 -21.07
N GLN A 50 31.37 4.62 -21.83
CA GLN A 50 30.59 5.86 -21.73
C GLN A 50 29.93 6.01 -20.36
N LEU A 51 29.29 4.96 -19.85
CA LEU A 51 28.65 4.94 -18.53
C LEU A 51 29.68 5.12 -17.39
N GLU A 52 30.85 4.51 -17.51
CA GLU A 52 31.92 4.70 -16.53
C GLU A 52 32.44 6.16 -16.50
N LYS A 53 32.49 6.82 -17.67
CA LYS A 53 32.86 8.22 -17.77
C LYS A 53 31.80 9.12 -17.12
N GLU A 54 30.55 8.92 -17.42
CA GLU A 54 29.43 9.67 -16.82
C GLU A 54 29.37 9.48 -15.29
N LEU A 55 29.68 8.27 -14.81
CA LEU A 55 29.74 7.96 -13.38
C LEU A 55 30.89 8.68 -12.67
N ARG A 56 32.03 8.83 -13.32
CA ARG A 56 33.15 9.62 -12.80
C ARG A 56 32.84 11.13 -12.74
N GLU A 57 32.21 11.66 -13.79
CA GLU A 57 31.82 13.07 -13.85
C GLU A 57 30.75 13.40 -12.77
N LEU A 58 29.77 12.51 -12.53
CA LEU A 58 28.80 12.63 -11.45
C LEU A 58 29.47 12.58 -10.06
N LYS A 59 30.44 11.70 -9.88
CA LYS A 59 31.17 11.55 -8.62
C LYS A 59 32.03 12.80 -8.31
N ASP A 60 32.61 13.40 -9.31
CA ASP A 60 33.37 14.65 -9.17
C ASP A 60 32.47 15.84 -8.89
N GLN A 61 31.27 15.89 -9.48
CA GLN A 61 30.21 16.87 -9.14
C GLN A 61 29.72 16.70 -7.70
N MET A 62 29.49 15.48 -7.24
CA MET A 62 29.12 15.22 -5.84
C MET A 62 30.21 15.66 -4.86
N ASN A 63 31.46 15.37 -5.17
CA ASN A 63 32.59 15.79 -4.33
C ASN A 63 32.73 17.33 -4.29
N SER A 64 32.51 18.02 -5.39
CA SER A 64 32.52 19.49 -5.43
C SER A 64 31.37 20.12 -4.62
N ILE A 65 30.18 19.53 -4.64
CA ILE A 65 29.04 19.95 -3.80
C ILE A 65 29.30 19.68 -2.33
N GLN A 66 29.94 18.56 -2.00
CA GLN A 66 30.30 18.21 -0.62
C GLN A 66 31.38 19.13 -0.04
N LEU A 67 32.35 19.56 -0.84
CA LEU A 67 33.36 20.56 -0.47
C LEU A 67 32.74 21.97 -0.31
N ALA A 68 31.79 22.35 -1.15
CA ALA A 68 31.08 23.62 -1.03
C ALA A 68 30.21 23.70 0.25
N ASN A 69 29.60 22.58 0.67
CA ASN A 69 28.80 22.52 1.90
C ASN A 69 29.65 22.47 3.20
N GLN A 70 30.94 22.20 3.13
CA GLN A 70 31.81 22.24 4.30
C GLN A 70 32.33 23.66 4.65
N ALA A 71 32.02 24.66 3.83
CA ALA A 71 32.58 26.02 3.97
C ALA A 71 31.67 27.01 4.72
N VAL A 72 30.53 26.58 5.34
CA VAL A 72 29.65 27.47 6.11
C VAL A 72 29.48 26.93 7.52
N PRO A 73 30.05 27.57 8.56
CA PRO A 73 29.75 27.22 9.95
C PRO A 73 28.43 27.90 10.38
N GLY A 74 27.37 27.11 10.55
CA GLY A 74 26.11 27.56 11.18
C GLY A 74 25.99 27.03 12.61
N PRO A 75 25.36 27.76 13.53
CA PRO A 75 25.34 27.42 14.96
C PRO A 75 24.53 26.18 15.27
N SER A 76 25.09 25.33 16.11
CA SER A 76 24.48 24.13 16.66
C SER A 76 23.40 24.48 17.69
N VAL A 77 22.20 23.88 17.55
CA VAL A 77 21.16 23.86 18.56
C VAL A 77 20.79 22.41 18.89
N PRO A 78 20.74 22.01 20.16
CA PRO A 78 20.47 20.63 20.55
C PRO A 78 18.96 20.31 20.58
N VAL A 79 18.62 19.06 20.32
CA VAL A 79 17.25 18.50 20.22
C VAL A 79 17.07 17.34 21.20
N THR A 80 15.93 17.26 21.84
CA THR A 80 15.51 16.10 22.68
C THR A 80 14.00 15.97 22.94
N THR A 81 13.51 14.98 23.35
CA THR A 81 12.80 13.73 23.64
C THR A 81 11.37 13.79 24.24
N ASP A 82 10.62 12.82 24.13
CA ASP A 82 9.85 11.70 24.70
C ASP A 82 8.33 11.87 24.93
N THR A 83 7.59 10.76 24.97
CA THR A 83 6.50 10.53 25.94
C THR A 83 5.96 9.10 26.02
N ARG A 84 6.01 8.50 27.19
CA ARG A 84 5.09 7.47 27.70
C ARG A 84 3.96 8.15 28.47
N GLN A 85 2.72 7.71 28.28
CA GLN A 85 1.66 8.00 29.25
C GLN A 85 1.70 6.99 30.38
N THR A 86 1.98 7.47 31.57
CA THR A 86 1.56 6.88 32.86
C THR A 86 1.07 8.04 33.70
N GLU A 87 -0.18 7.98 34.19
CA GLU A 87 -0.71 8.96 35.14
C GLU A 87 -0.05 8.72 36.49
N GLU A 88 0.68 9.71 37.01
CA GLU A 88 0.81 9.97 38.46
C GLU A 88 1.06 11.45 38.72
N HIS A 89 0.55 11.90 39.88
CA HIS A 89 0.46 13.28 40.26
C HIS A 89 1.79 13.97 40.59
N GLY A 90 1.98 15.16 40.05
CA GLY A 90 2.59 16.26 40.82
C GLY A 90 4.10 16.41 40.78
N GLU A 91 4.65 16.80 39.63
CA GLU A 91 5.74 17.78 39.53
C GLU A 91 5.66 18.37 38.09
N GLN A 92 5.75 19.71 37.98
CA GLN A 92 5.81 20.36 36.68
C GLN A 92 7.17 19.97 36.02
N SER A 93 7.19 18.82 35.33
CA SER A 93 8.32 18.45 34.52
C SER A 93 8.47 19.46 33.39
N LYS A 94 9.68 19.95 33.16
CA LYS A 94 10.01 20.77 32.00
C LYS A 94 9.57 20.04 30.75
N PRO A 95 9.03 20.73 29.73
CA PRO A 95 8.62 20.11 28.49
C PRO A 95 9.84 19.40 27.85
N SER A 96 9.78 18.08 27.76
CA SER A 96 10.82 17.26 27.16
C SER A 96 10.59 17.15 25.66
N ARG A 97 11.67 17.09 24.91
CA ARG A 97 11.64 16.92 23.47
C ARG A 97 11.88 15.45 23.14
N SER A 98 11.36 14.82 22.00
CA SER A 98 11.52 13.41 21.68
C SER A 98 12.15 13.09 20.33
N LEU A 99 13.03 12.07 20.33
CA LEU A 99 13.57 11.46 19.12
C LEU A 99 13.50 9.93 19.28
N ASP A 100 12.61 9.31 18.52
CA ASP A 100 12.34 7.88 18.55
C ASP A 100 12.74 7.25 17.20
N PHE A 101 13.71 6.35 17.21
CA PHE A 101 14.07 5.49 16.08
C PHE A 101 13.35 4.17 16.25
N TYR A 102 12.62 3.75 15.22
CA TYR A 102 11.85 2.51 15.27
C TYR A 102 11.85 1.80 13.93
N GLY A 103 11.48 0.54 13.97
CA GLY A 103 11.32 -0.25 12.76
C GLY A 103 11.17 -1.72 13.05
N PHE A 104 11.17 -2.48 11.98
CA PHE A 104 11.24 -3.93 12.05
C PHE A 104 11.97 -4.51 10.84
N VAL A 105 12.61 -5.64 11.05
CA VAL A 105 13.06 -6.53 9.99
C VAL A 105 12.03 -7.63 9.85
N MET A 106 11.59 -7.90 8.61
CA MET A 106 10.61 -8.96 8.35
C MET A 106 11.08 -9.82 7.19
N ALA A 107 11.08 -11.12 7.42
CA ALA A 107 11.33 -12.13 6.39
C ALA A 107 10.03 -12.88 6.14
N ASP A 108 9.62 -12.89 4.88
CA ASP A 108 8.42 -13.56 4.40
C ASP A 108 8.82 -14.74 3.53
N SER A 109 8.07 -15.82 3.61
CA SER A 109 8.17 -16.97 2.72
C SER A 109 6.79 -17.58 2.52
N GLY A 110 6.57 -18.23 1.40
CA GLY A 110 5.27 -18.84 1.17
C GLY A 110 5.17 -19.54 -0.16
N PHE A 111 3.94 -19.95 -0.45
CA PHE A 111 3.58 -20.65 -1.67
C PHE A 111 2.26 -20.10 -2.21
N ASN A 112 2.28 -19.62 -3.47
CA ASN A 112 1.10 -19.29 -4.25
C ASN A 112 0.63 -20.56 -4.96
N PHE A 113 -0.61 -20.95 -4.78
CA PHE A 113 -1.15 -22.18 -5.39
C PHE A 113 -1.59 -21.97 -6.84
N GLY A 114 -2.07 -20.77 -7.18
CA GLY A 114 -2.33 -20.36 -8.56
C GLY A 114 -1.18 -19.55 -9.16
N SER A 115 -1.44 -18.89 -10.29
CA SER A 115 -0.52 -17.93 -10.90
C SER A 115 -0.91 -16.49 -10.58
N ILE A 116 0.08 -15.67 -10.30
CA ILE A 116 -0.07 -14.25 -9.97
C ILE A 116 0.95 -13.42 -10.76
N ASN A 117 0.67 -12.15 -10.98
CA ASN A 117 1.62 -11.22 -11.59
C ASN A 117 2.98 -11.28 -10.88
N PRO A 118 4.09 -11.62 -11.58
CA PRO A 118 5.41 -11.80 -10.96
C PRO A 118 5.94 -10.59 -10.22
N ASN A 119 5.46 -9.39 -10.52
CA ASN A 119 5.82 -8.17 -9.78
C ASN A 119 5.11 -8.05 -8.43
N TRP A 120 4.16 -8.94 -8.15
CA TRP A 120 3.33 -8.95 -6.94
C TRP A 120 3.33 -10.31 -6.24
N PHE A 121 4.39 -11.08 -6.44
CA PHE A 121 4.54 -12.47 -6.04
C PHE A 121 4.34 -12.76 -4.53
N ASP A 122 4.57 -11.79 -3.68
CA ASP A 122 4.57 -11.89 -2.22
C ASP A 122 3.33 -11.30 -1.54
N VAL A 123 2.32 -10.87 -2.31
CA VAL A 123 1.04 -10.33 -1.81
C VAL A 123 -0.16 -10.94 -2.52
N GLU A 124 -1.32 -10.94 -1.86
CA GLU A 124 -2.57 -11.39 -2.46
C GLU A 124 -3.40 -10.19 -2.91
N ARG A 125 -3.45 -9.96 -4.22
CA ARG A 125 -4.13 -8.81 -4.83
C ARG A 125 -5.05 -9.26 -5.95
N PRO A 126 -6.38 -9.26 -5.76
CA PRO A 126 -7.34 -9.63 -6.81
C PRO A 126 -7.15 -8.92 -8.15
N THR A 127 -6.71 -7.65 -8.17
CA THR A 127 -6.42 -6.93 -9.44
C THR A 127 -5.19 -7.45 -10.16
N GLN A 128 -4.30 -8.18 -9.48
CA GLN A 128 -3.05 -8.73 -10.01
C GLN A 128 -3.15 -10.23 -10.35
N LEU A 129 -4.31 -10.84 -10.13
CA LEU A 129 -4.61 -12.18 -10.63
C LEU A 129 -4.83 -12.14 -12.15
N PRO A 130 -4.63 -13.27 -12.85
CA PRO A 130 -4.75 -13.34 -14.32
C PRO A 130 -6.08 -12.76 -14.84
N ALA A 131 -6.00 -11.98 -15.91
CA ALA A 131 -7.17 -11.47 -16.64
C ALA A 131 -7.65 -12.47 -17.72
N PHE A 132 -6.83 -13.49 -18.04
CA PHE A 132 -7.16 -14.60 -18.92
C PHE A 132 -6.30 -15.82 -18.57
N ALA A 133 -6.74 -17.00 -19.00
CA ALA A 133 -6.04 -18.24 -18.69
C ALA A 133 -4.58 -18.23 -19.19
N GLY A 134 -3.64 -18.55 -18.30
CA GLY A 134 -2.22 -18.64 -18.61
C GLY A 134 -1.47 -17.32 -18.75
N GLU A 135 -2.05 -16.17 -18.38
CA GLU A 135 -1.41 -14.84 -18.49
C GLU A 135 -0.04 -14.79 -17.82
N PHE A 136 0.09 -15.38 -16.64
CA PHE A 136 1.33 -15.39 -15.87
C PHE A 136 2.03 -16.76 -15.81
N GLY A 137 1.66 -17.66 -16.71
CA GLY A 137 2.26 -18.99 -16.83
C GLY A 137 1.60 -20.05 -15.96
N ALA A 138 2.39 -21.05 -15.53
CA ALA A 138 1.88 -22.17 -14.76
C ALA A 138 1.59 -21.80 -13.31
N ASP A 139 0.61 -22.50 -12.71
CA ASP A 139 0.29 -22.40 -11.31
C ASP A 139 1.40 -22.97 -10.42
N GLY A 140 1.47 -22.47 -9.19
CA GLY A 140 2.38 -22.95 -8.16
C GLY A 140 3.74 -22.25 -8.17
N SER A 141 3.96 -21.34 -7.21
CA SER A 141 5.25 -20.66 -7.05
C SER A 141 5.60 -20.46 -5.58
N THR A 142 6.87 -20.68 -5.24
CA THR A 142 7.43 -20.38 -3.92
C THR A 142 8.03 -18.97 -3.94
N PHE A 143 7.84 -18.23 -2.86
CA PHE A 143 8.46 -16.93 -2.70
C PHE A 143 9.22 -16.78 -1.39
N PHE A 144 10.21 -15.88 -1.42
CA PHE A 144 10.91 -15.35 -0.25
C PHE A 144 11.09 -13.84 -0.42
N GLY A 145 10.95 -13.07 0.65
CA GLY A 145 11.07 -11.63 0.60
C GLY A 145 11.43 -11.01 1.94
N VAL A 146 11.95 -9.79 1.86
CA VAL A 146 12.20 -8.91 3.03
C VAL A 146 11.58 -7.53 2.79
N ARG A 147 10.72 -7.42 1.79
CA ARG A 147 10.19 -6.15 1.26
C ARG A 147 9.34 -5.39 2.28
N GLN A 148 8.75 -6.07 3.26
CA GLN A 148 7.97 -5.44 4.32
C GLN A 148 8.83 -4.71 5.37
N THR A 149 10.16 -4.99 5.42
CA THR A 149 11.11 -4.36 6.35
C THR A 149 10.96 -2.85 6.33
N ARG A 150 10.91 -2.24 7.53
CA ARG A 150 10.57 -0.83 7.72
C ARG A 150 11.53 -0.15 8.69
N PHE A 151 11.77 1.13 8.44
CA PHE A 151 12.54 2.00 9.29
C PHE A 151 11.86 3.37 9.40
N GLY A 152 11.83 3.95 10.59
CA GLY A 152 11.24 5.26 10.83
C GLY A 152 11.92 6.04 11.94
N VAL A 153 11.72 7.35 11.89
CA VAL A 153 12.13 8.30 12.93
C VAL A 153 10.94 9.21 13.22
N LYS A 154 10.62 9.38 14.52
CA LYS A 154 9.65 10.36 15.00
C LYS A 154 10.36 11.37 15.87
N SER A 155 9.89 12.61 15.88
CA SER A 155 10.29 13.60 16.88
C SER A 155 9.10 14.37 17.40
N SER A 156 9.23 14.87 18.64
CA SER A 156 8.32 15.85 19.23
C SER A 156 9.15 16.91 19.94
N THR A 157 8.84 18.18 19.68
CA THR A 157 9.54 19.33 20.27
C THR A 157 8.49 20.33 20.76
N PRO A 158 8.38 20.58 22.06
CA PRO A 158 7.48 21.59 22.61
C PRO A 158 7.82 22.97 22.07
N THR A 159 6.80 23.72 21.63
CA THR A 159 6.93 25.11 21.19
C THR A 159 5.83 25.98 21.82
N PRO A 160 5.95 27.31 21.79
CA PRO A 160 4.89 28.19 22.24
C PRO A 160 3.55 28.05 21.48
N LEU A 161 3.58 27.41 20.30
CA LEU A 161 2.39 27.18 19.46
C LEU A 161 1.84 25.74 19.56
N GLY A 162 2.36 24.93 20.48
CA GLY A 162 2.08 23.51 20.64
C GLY A 162 3.29 22.65 20.27
N ASP A 163 3.12 21.34 20.34
CA ASP A 163 4.20 20.41 19.99
C ASP A 163 4.42 20.39 18.47
N LEU A 164 5.66 20.62 18.05
CA LEU A 164 6.12 20.35 16.70
C LEU A 164 6.45 18.85 16.60
N LYS A 165 5.62 18.09 15.93
CA LYS A 165 5.82 16.66 15.73
C LYS A 165 6.24 16.37 14.29
N THR A 166 7.17 15.43 14.10
CA THR A 166 7.58 14.97 12.77
C THR A 166 7.61 13.45 12.72
N ILE A 167 7.38 12.91 11.53
CA ILE A 167 7.59 11.50 11.22
C ILE A 167 8.21 11.35 9.84
N PHE A 168 9.23 10.51 9.77
CA PHE A 168 9.89 10.12 8.54
C PHE A 168 10.05 8.61 8.52
N GLU A 169 9.40 7.92 7.57
CA GLU A 169 9.32 6.47 7.55
C GLU A 169 9.47 5.91 6.13
N PHE A 170 10.28 4.86 6.01
CA PHE A 170 10.49 4.09 4.79
C PHE A 170 10.21 2.61 4.99
N GLU A 171 9.97 1.92 3.89
CA GLU A 171 9.96 0.48 3.79
C GLU A 171 10.71 0.03 2.52
N LEU A 172 10.91 -1.29 2.36
CA LEU A 172 11.62 -1.84 1.21
C LEU A 172 10.65 -2.35 0.11
N PHE A 173 9.37 -2.02 0.19
CA PHE A 173 8.35 -2.52 -0.72
C PHE A 173 8.21 -1.64 -1.97
N GLY A 174 8.96 -1.97 -3.04
CA GLY A 174 8.88 -1.29 -4.32
C GLY A 174 7.50 -1.39 -4.97
N THR A 175 7.02 -0.30 -5.55
CA THR A 175 5.73 -0.19 -6.26
C THR A 175 5.89 0.66 -7.52
N GLY A 176 4.90 0.67 -8.42
CA GLY A 176 4.99 1.38 -9.68
C GLY A 176 6.06 0.77 -10.58
N VAL A 177 7.04 1.55 -11.02
CA VAL A 177 8.16 1.06 -11.84
C VAL A 177 9.10 0.11 -11.08
N ASP A 178 9.10 0.17 -9.75
CA ASP A 178 9.89 -0.69 -8.87
C ASP A 178 9.07 -1.88 -8.33
N ALA A 179 7.88 -2.16 -8.89
CA ALA A 179 7.07 -3.29 -8.46
C ALA A 179 7.86 -4.61 -8.56
N GLY A 180 7.80 -5.43 -7.51
CA GLY A 180 8.59 -6.66 -7.40
C GLY A 180 10.02 -6.45 -6.85
N GLN A 181 10.53 -5.23 -6.82
CA GLN A 181 11.88 -4.93 -6.35
C GLN A 181 11.92 -4.66 -4.83
N THR A 182 13.09 -4.92 -4.23
CA THR A 182 13.41 -4.53 -2.85
C THR A 182 14.07 -3.17 -2.89
N THR A 183 13.27 -2.10 -2.87
CA THR A 183 13.72 -0.71 -3.02
C THR A 183 13.10 0.18 -1.95
N PHE A 184 13.79 1.25 -1.59
CA PHE A 184 13.28 2.23 -0.62
C PHE A 184 12.03 2.92 -1.14
N ARG A 185 10.97 2.85 -0.35
CA ARG A 185 9.71 3.55 -0.59
C ARG A 185 9.36 4.44 0.59
N LEU A 186 9.17 5.73 0.32
CA LEU A 186 8.70 6.68 1.32
C LEU A 186 7.27 6.36 1.76
N ARG A 187 7.05 6.21 3.06
CA ARG A 187 5.73 6.06 3.66
C ARG A 187 5.24 7.38 4.21
N HIS A 188 6.01 7.95 5.13
CA HIS A 188 5.70 9.22 5.79
C HIS A 188 6.87 10.19 5.67
N ALA A 189 6.56 11.43 5.34
CA ALA A 189 7.40 12.61 5.49
C ALA A 189 6.44 13.73 5.94
N TRP A 190 6.17 13.79 7.24
CA TRP A 190 5.09 14.57 7.82
C TRP A 190 5.57 15.43 8.97
N GLY A 191 5.07 16.67 9.02
CA GLY A 191 5.24 17.55 10.15
C GLY A 191 3.91 18.15 10.58
N GLU A 192 3.69 18.30 11.89
CA GLU A 192 2.51 18.97 12.45
C GLU A 192 2.90 19.89 13.59
N LEU A 193 2.22 21.03 13.68
CA LEU A 193 2.34 22.01 14.74
C LEU A 193 0.95 22.46 15.19
N GLY A 194 0.59 22.15 16.41
CA GLY A 194 -0.75 22.40 16.92
C GLY A 194 -1.82 21.72 16.07
N GLN A 195 -2.73 22.50 15.49
CA GLN A 195 -3.83 22.00 14.67
C GLN A 195 -3.48 21.79 13.18
N PHE A 196 -2.30 22.21 12.75
CA PHE A 196 -1.91 22.18 11.35
C PHE A 196 -0.80 21.18 11.08
N GLY A 197 -0.90 20.47 9.95
CA GLY A 197 0.11 19.55 9.49
C GLY A 197 0.32 19.65 7.98
N ALA A 198 1.52 19.27 7.53
CA ALA A 198 1.87 19.25 6.11
C ALA A 198 2.89 18.16 5.79
N GLY A 199 2.87 17.66 4.55
CA GLY A 199 3.75 16.62 4.04
C GLY A 199 2.98 15.42 3.52
N GLN A 200 3.61 14.25 3.50
CA GLN A 200 3.00 12.97 3.08
C GLN A 200 2.66 12.12 4.29
N THR A 201 1.42 11.72 4.42
CA THR A 201 0.93 10.76 5.41
C THR A 201 -0.38 10.13 4.96
N TRP A 202 -1.06 9.38 5.83
CA TRP A 202 -2.37 8.80 5.58
C TRP A 202 -3.39 9.87 5.18
N SER A 203 -4.16 9.60 4.12
CA SER A 203 -5.30 10.42 3.74
C SER A 203 -6.33 10.45 4.87
N PRO A 204 -6.97 11.59 5.17
CA PRO A 204 -8.12 11.62 6.09
C PRO A 204 -9.32 10.80 5.61
N PHE A 205 -9.37 10.42 4.32
CA PHE A 205 -10.43 9.57 3.78
C PHE A 205 -10.34 8.11 4.24
N MET A 206 -9.16 7.67 4.71
CA MET A 206 -8.93 6.32 5.23
C MET A 206 -8.93 6.24 6.76
N ASP A 207 -9.02 5.01 7.28
CA ASP A 207 -8.83 4.66 8.69
C ASP A 207 -7.90 3.44 8.78
N ILE A 208 -6.65 3.67 9.23
CA ILE A 208 -5.65 2.59 9.33
C ILE A 208 -6.02 1.54 10.39
N ASP A 209 -6.82 1.92 11.39
CA ASP A 209 -7.14 1.04 12.52
C ASP A 209 -8.05 -0.13 12.12
N VAL A 210 -8.72 -0.06 10.96
CA VAL A 210 -9.52 -1.19 10.43
C VAL A 210 -8.69 -2.23 9.67
N PHE A 211 -7.38 -1.98 9.47
CA PHE A 211 -6.48 -2.98 8.92
C PHE A 211 -6.37 -4.17 9.88
N PRO A 212 -6.59 -5.42 9.44
CA PRO A 212 -6.56 -6.60 10.30
C PRO A 212 -5.16 -6.88 10.84
N ASN A 213 -5.07 -7.67 11.91
CA ASN A 213 -3.81 -8.14 12.46
C ASN A 213 -3.22 -9.27 11.58
N SER A 214 -2.65 -8.90 10.45
CA SER A 214 -2.15 -9.76 9.37
C SER A 214 -0.63 -9.68 9.24
N ILE A 215 -0.01 -10.74 8.70
CA ILE A 215 1.38 -10.73 8.23
C ILE A 215 1.49 -10.42 6.73
N GLU A 216 0.37 -10.35 6.03
CA GLU A 216 0.30 -9.94 4.63
C GLU A 216 0.49 -8.43 4.52
N TYR A 217 1.23 -8.00 3.49
CA TYR A 217 1.57 -6.59 3.34
C TYR A 217 0.42 -5.76 2.77
N TRP A 218 -0.27 -6.28 1.74
CA TRP A 218 -1.25 -5.49 1.00
C TRP A 218 -2.59 -5.40 1.74
N GLY A 219 -3.12 -6.55 2.17
CA GLY A 219 -4.33 -6.64 2.98
C GLY A 219 -5.64 -6.49 2.19
N PRO A 220 -6.73 -6.11 2.88
CA PRO A 220 -8.08 -6.14 2.32
C PRO A 220 -8.22 -5.28 1.07
N ASN A 221 -8.69 -5.86 -0.03
CA ASN A 221 -8.84 -5.19 -1.32
C ASN A 221 -9.90 -4.09 -1.34
N GLY A 222 -10.98 -4.24 -0.59
CA GLY A 222 -12.09 -3.28 -0.49
C GLY A 222 -11.87 -2.14 0.50
N MET A 223 -10.70 -2.06 1.14
CA MET A 223 -10.32 -1.01 2.08
C MET A 223 -9.91 0.28 1.35
N VAL A 224 -10.18 1.45 1.93
CA VAL A 224 -9.49 2.68 1.56
C VAL A 224 -8.10 2.66 2.19
N PHE A 225 -7.04 2.71 1.37
CA PHE A 225 -5.67 2.64 1.84
C PHE A 225 -4.73 3.51 1.00
N PHE A 226 -4.56 4.77 1.39
CA PHE A 226 -3.79 5.72 0.61
C PHE A 226 -2.99 6.69 1.47
N ARG A 227 -1.75 6.96 1.08
CA ARG A 227 -0.91 8.02 1.62
C ARG A 227 -0.71 9.08 0.55
N ASN A 228 -0.95 10.34 0.90
CA ASN A 228 -0.87 11.43 -0.03
C ASN A 228 -0.14 12.64 0.56
N VAL A 229 0.45 13.46 -0.30
CA VAL A 229 0.98 14.78 0.07
C VAL A 229 -0.22 15.70 0.33
N GLN A 230 -0.23 16.38 1.47
CA GLN A 230 -1.38 17.16 1.92
C GLN A 230 -1.00 18.30 2.86
N VAL A 231 -1.89 19.26 2.96
CA VAL A 231 -1.98 20.21 4.07
C VAL A 231 -3.25 19.89 4.85
N ARG A 232 -3.15 19.79 6.17
CA ARG A 232 -4.20 19.30 7.06
C ARG A 232 -4.51 20.31 8.15
N TRP A 233 -5.80 20.43 8.48
CA TRP A 233 -6.31 21.14 9.64
C TRP A 233 -7.12 20.19 10.52
N THR A 234 -6.78 20.14 11.80
CA THR A 234 -7.41 19.28 12.83
C THR A 234 -8.00 20.15 13.93
N PRO A 235 -9.18 20.77 13.73
CA PRO A 235 -9.80 21.67 14.70
C PRO A 235 -10.17 20.98 16.00
N ILE A 236 -10.48 19.70 15.98
CA ILE A 236 -10.74 18.86 17.17
C ILE A 236 -9.68 17.75 17.17
N GLN A 237 -8.86 17.72 18.20
CA GLN A 237 -7.75 16.79 18.37
C GLN A 237 -8.05 15.78 19.48
N GLY A 238 -7.38 14.63 19.46
CA GLY A 238 -7.48 13.56 20.43
C GLY A 238 -8.03 12.27 19.84
N ALA A 239 -8.45 11.33 20.69
CA ALA A 239 -9.02 10.05 20.28
C ALA A 239 -10.30 10.25 19.42
N SER A 240 -11.18 11.16 19.84
CA SER A 240 -12.23 11.72 18.99
C SER A 240 -11.69 12.98 18.32
N ASN A 241 -11.82 13.07 17.01
CA ASN A 241 -11.23 14.17 16.24
C ASN A 241 -12.06 14.52 15.00
N VAL A 242 -11.79 15.72 14.48
CA VAL A 242 -12.30 16.18 13.17
C VAL A 242 -11.12 16.69 12.36
N VAL A 243 -11.03 16.26 11.12
CA VAL A 243 -9.91 16.53 10.24
C VAL A 243 -10.40 16.98 8.87
N PHE A 244 -9.72 17.98 8.29
CA PHE A 244 -9.88 18.40 6.91
C PHE A 244 -8.51 18.47 6.24
N ALA A 245 -8.43 18.10 4.96
CA ALA A 245 -7.19 18.20 4.19
C ALA A 245 -7.43 18.64 2.75
N LEU A 246 -6.44 19.36 2.23
CA LEU A 246 -6.22 19.56 0.81
C LEU A 246 -5.09 18.62 0.40
N GLU A 247 -5.42 17.66 -0.45
CA GLU A 247 -4.50 16.61 -0.88
C GLU A 247 -4.00 16.85 -2.31
N ARG A 248 -2.79 16.35 -2.62
CA ARG A 248 -2.27 16.39 -3.98
C ARG A 248 -3.21 15.63 -4.91
N PRO A 249 -3.73 16.28 -5.96
CA PRO A 249 -4.61 15.64 -6.91
C PRO A 249 -3.86 14.61 -7.75
N GLY A 250 -4.56 13.59 -8.16
CA GLY A 250 -4.07 12.54 -9.05
C GLY A 250 -5.25 11.77 -9.60
N GLY A 251 -5.03 10.90 -10.57
CA GLY A 251 -6.08 10.06 -11.13
C GLY A 251 -5.51 9.16 -12.20
N SER A 252 -6.13 8.02 -12.39
CA SER A 252 -5.82 7.05 -13.43
C SER A 252 -7.01 6.86 -14.35
N ALA A 253 -6.74 6.46 -15.60
CA ALA A 253 -7.76 6.23 -16.61
C ALA A 253 -7.41 5.01 -17.46
N ASP A 254 -8.45 4.32 -17.94
CA ASP A 254 -8.33 3.24 -18.92
C ASP A 254 -9.10 3.63 -20.18
N GLY A 255 -8.41 3.55 -21.33
CA GLY A 255 -8.99 3.81 -22.67
C GLY A 255 -9.93 2.69 -23.17
N GLY A 256 -10.01 1.57 -22.45
CA GLY A 256 -10.86 0.43 -22.76
C GLY A 256 -10.64 -0.08 -24.18
N ILE A 257 -11.71 -0.33 -24.93
CA ILE A 257 -11.65 -0.79 -26.32
C ILE A 257 -11.06 0.27 -27.28
N TYR A 258 -10.83 1.49 -26.82
CA TYR A 258 -10.24 2.59 -27.59
C TYR A 258 -8.77 2.88 -27.22
N ALA A 259 -8.17 2.12 -26.30
CA ALA A 259 -6.83 2.38 -25.76
C ALA A 259 -5.73 2.50 -26.85
N ASP A 260 -5.83 1.68 -27.93
CA ASP A 260 -4.83 1.64 -29.01
C ASP A 260 -5.05 2.75 -30.08
N ARG A 261 -6.08 3.57 -29.96
CA ARG A 261 -6.33 4.64 -30.92
C ARG A 261 -5.32 5.78 -30.75
N ILE A 262 -4.85 6.31 -31.89
CA ILE A 262 -3.83 7.37 -31.90
C ILE A 262 -4.31 8.68 -31.26
N ASP A 263 -5.60 8.98 -31.34
CA ASP A 263 -6.22 10.14 -30.70
C ASP A 263 -6.22 10.05 -29.18
N VAL A 264 -6.32 8.85 -28.59
CA VAL A 264 -6.22 8.65 -27.13
C VAL A 264 -4.78 8.83 -26.61
N GLN A 265 -3.77 8.54 -27.44
CA GLN A 265 -2.35 8.69 -27.07
C GLN A 265 -1.94 10.12 -26.75
N ASN A 266 -2.71 11.12 -27.17
CA ASN A 266 -2.46 12.54 -26.92
C ASN A 266 -3.21 13.07 -25.67
N VAL A 267 -3.93 12.21 -24.96
CA VAL A 267 -4.66 12.60 -23.74
C VAL A 267 -3.73 12.52 -22.53
N SER A 268 -3.60 13.64 -21.84
CA SER A 268 -2.72 13.76 -20.67
C SER A 268 -3.50 14.25 -19.44
N PRO A 269 -3.17 13.81 -18.22
CA PRO A 269 -3.79 14.32 -17.01
C PRO A 269 -3.47 15.81 -16.79
N GLN A 270 -4.47 16.57 -16.34
CA GLN A 270 -4.31 17.99 -16.01
C GLN A 270 -5.13 18.37 -14.78
N PHE A 271 -4.55 18.26 -13.60
CA PHE A 271 -5.22 18.55 -12.35
C PHE A 271 -5.02 20.02 -11.95
N LYS A 272 -6.11 20.79 -11.84
CA LYS A 272 -6.10 22.23 -11.50
C LYS A 272 -6.50 22.52 -10.06
N TRP A 273 -7.10 21.55 -9.38
CA TRP A 273 -7.64 21.68 -8.03
C TRP A 273 -7.15 20.55 -7.16
N PRO A 274 -6.81 20.81 -5.88
CA PRO A 274 -6.51 19.74 -4.94
C PRO A 274 -7.75 18.88 -4.69
N ASP A 275 -7.54 17.64 -4.24
CA ASP A 275 -8.60 16.82 -3.68
C ASP A 275 -8.93 17.34 -2.27
N LEU A 276 -10.21 17.44 -1.92
CA LEU A 276 -10.68 17.83 -0.60
C LEU A 276 -11.18 16.60 0.14
N SER A 277 -10.57 16.28 1.27
CA SER A 277 -10.95 15.16 2.13
C SER A 277 -11.12 15.58 3.58
N GLY A 278 -11.78 14.74 4.37
CA GLY A 278 -11.91 14.95 5.80
C GLY A 278 -12.68 13.83 6.47
N HIS A 279 -12.58 13.79 7.81
CA HIS A 279 -13.36 12.86 8.63
C HIS A 279 -13.79 13.45 9.95
N ALA A 280 -14.80 12.83 10.54
CA ALA A 280 -15.16 12.96 11.94
C ALA A 280 -15.10 11.57 12.60
N ARG A 281 -14.31 11.44 13.69
CA ARG A 281 -14.13 10.22 14.46
C ARG A 281 -14.63 10.42 15.88
N LEU A 282 -15.39 9.46 16.36
CA LEU A 282 -15.84 9.34 17.74
C LEU A 282 -15.26 8.07 18.34
N ALA A 283 -14.48 8.19 19.42
CA ALA A 283 -13.80 7.09 20.08
C ALA A 283 -14.12 7.03 21.57
N GLY A 284 -14.08 5.83 22.13
CA GLY A 284 -14.28 5.55 23.54
C GLY A 284 -13.70 4.19 23.94
N THR A 285 -14.01 3.70 25.14
CA THR A 285 -13.55 2.38 25.63
C THR A 285 -14.11 1.21 24.80
N TRP A 286 -15.19 1.44 24.07
CA TRP A 286 -15.83 0.48 23.18
C TRP A 286 -15.15 0.37 21.78
N GLY A 287 -14.16 1.23 21.52
CA GLY A 287 -13.51 1.37 20.22
C GLY A 287 -13.79 2.72 19.58
N HIS A 288 -14.01 2.75 18.25
CA HIS A 288 -14.37 3.97 17.55
C HIS A 288 -15.29 3.72 16.36
N VAL A 289 -15.94 4.80 15.91
CA VAL A 289 -16.55 4.93 14.59
C VAL A 289 -16.01 6.18 13.91
N GLN A 290 -15.85 6.12 12.59
CA GLN A 290 -15.41 7.25 11.78
C GLN A 290 -16.28 7.34 10.52
N VAL A 291 -16.64 8.57 10.15
CA VAL A 291 -17.23 8.88 8.83
C VAL A 291 -16.27 9.82 8.12
N ALA A 292 -15.84 9.43 6.93
CA ALA A 292 -14.95 10.22 6.10
C ALA A 292 -15.60 10.52 4.73
N GLY A 293 -15.18 11.62 4.12
CA GLY A 293 -15.63 12.04 2.80
C GLY A 293 -14.49 12.59 1.96
N ILE A 294 -14.65 12.49 0.65
CA ILE A 294 -13.73 13.06 -0.33
C ILE A 294 -14.51 13.64 -1.53
N VAL A 295 -14.02 14.75 -2.06
CA VAL A 295 -14.47 15.33 -3.34
C VAL A 295 -13.24 15.71 -4.15
N ARG A 296 -13.24 15.34 -5.45
CA ARG A 296 -12.09 15.53 -6.33
C ARG A 296 -12.54 15.91 -7.74
N LYS A 297 -11.69 16.65 -8.46
CA LYS A 297 -11.89 16.95 -9.88
C LYS A 297 -10.78 16.31 -10.71
N ILE A 298 -11.10 15.19 -11.34
CA ILE A 298 -10.20 14.48 -12.25
C ILE A 298 -10.38 15.09 -13.63
N ALA A 299 -9.30 15.63 -14.19
CA ALA A 299 -9.35 16.33 -15.49
C ALA A 299 -8.18 15.90 -16.37
N TRP A 300 -8.41 15.96 -17.67
CA TRP A 300 -7.46 15.63 -18.72
C TRP A 300 -7.58 16.58 -19.91
N VAL A 301 -6.51 16.71 -20.66
CA VAL A 301 -6.42 17.55 -21.84
C VAL A 301 -5.93 16.72 -23.02
N ASP A 302 -6.57 16.90 -24.16
CA ASP A 302 -6.07 16.44 -25.45
C ASP A 302 -5.08 17.49 -25.99
N THR A 303 -3.81 17.07 -26.14
CA THR A 303 -2.71 17.97 -26.56
C THR A 303 -2.59 18.07 -28.08
N ASN A 304 -3.31 17.26 -28.85
CA ASN A 304 -3.25 17.28 -30.31
C ASN A 304 -4.07 18.40 -30.95
N HIS A 305 -5.03 18.99 -30.21
CA HIS A 305 -5.93 20.07 -30.64
C HIS A 305 -6.71 19.79 -31.95
N ALA A 306 -6.66 18.57 -32.46
CA ALA A 306 -7.43 18.11 -33.62
C ALA A 306 -8.81 17.60 -33.19
N LEU A 307 -9.69 17.36 -34.18
CA LEU A 307 -10.94 16.65 -33.92
C LEU A 307 -10.71 15.11 -34.04
N PRO A 308 -11.28 14.32 -33.14
CA PRO A 308 -12.12 14.69 -31.98
C PRO A 308 -11.29 15.29 -30.82
N ASN A 309 -11.76 16.37 -30.19
CA ASN A 309 -11.15 16.88 -28.97
C ASN A 309 -11.64 16.07 -27.77
N LEU A 310 -10.73 15.30 -27.17
CA LEU A 310 -11.00 14.37 -26.07
C LEU A 310 -10.80 15.00 -24.69
N SER A 311 -10.47 16.29 -24.60
CA SER A 311 -10.34 17.00 -23.32
C SER A 311 -11.61 16.89 -22.50
N GLY A 312 -11.45 16.72 -21.17
CA GLY A 312 -12.61 16.57 -20.31
C GLY A 312 -12.30 16.59 -18.82
N SER A 313 -13.32 16.39 -18.03
CA SER A 313 -13.18 16.19 -16.56
C SER A 313 -14.37 15.43 -15.99
N ALA A 314 -14.15 14.75 -14.87
CA ALA A 314 -15.18 14.14 -14.07
C ALA A 314 -15.04 14.58 -12.60
N ILE A 315 -16.18 14.65 -11.89
CA ILE A 315 -16.19 14.83 -10.44
C ILE A 315 -16.19 13.44 -9.80
N GLY A 316 -15.13 13.19 -9.04
CA GLY A 316 -15.06 12.06 -8.12
C GLY A 316 -15.57 12.46 -6.73
N TRP A 317 -16.19 11.53 -6.04
CA TRP A 317 -16.60 11.70 -4.64
C TRP A 317 -16.71 10.33 -3.97
N GLY A 318 -16.55 10.30 -2.64
CA GLY A 318 -16.74 9.09 -1.86
C GLY A 318 -17.13 9.40 -0.42
N VAL A 319 -17.80 8.43 0.19
CA VAL A 319 -18.10 8.37 1.62
C VAL A 319 -17.57 7.05 2.15
N ASN A 320 -16.85 7.10 3.27
CA ASN A 320 -16.27 5.94 3.94
C ASN A 320 -16.76 5.91 5.39
N PHE A 321 -17.37 4.80 5.79
CA PHE A 321 -17.73 4.48 7.15
C PHE A 321 -16.81 3.38 7.68
N THR A 322 -16.14 3.65 8.80
CA THR A 322 -15.23 2.68 9.44
C THR A 322 -15.55 2.54 10.92
N SER A 323 -15.22 1.38 11.46
CA SER A 323 -15.38 1.09 12.87
C SER A 323 -14.40 0.01 13.33
N ASN A 324 -13.84 0.23 14.51
CA ASN A 324 -13.04 -0.74 15.23
C ASN A 324 -13.69 -0.93 16.61
N LEU A 325 -14.32 -2.09 16.84
CA LEU A 325 -15.16 -2.35 18.01
C LEU A 325 -14.50 -3.36 18.95
N ASN A 326 -14.29 -2.99 20.20
CA ASN A 326 -13.90 -3.90 21.27
C ASN A 326 -15.14 -4.72 21.69
N ILE A 327 -15.39 -5.87 20.99
CA ILE A 327 -16.55 -6.75 21.22
C ILE A 327 -16.44 -7.40 22.60
N THR A 328 -15.22 -7.87 22.93
CA THR A 328 -14.84 -8.34 24.27
C THR A 328 -13.44 -7.82 24.62
N GLN A 329 -12.89 -8.20 25.78
CA GLN A 329 -11.48 -7.91 26.11
C GLN A 329 -10.47 -8.62 25.19
N LYS A 330 -10.92 -9.60 24.42
CA LYS A 330 -10.07 -10.44 23.55
C LYS A 330 -10.43 -10.35 22.08
N ASP A 331 -11.58 -9.77 21.76
CA ASP A 331 -12.12 -9.73 20.40
C ASP A 331 -12.30 -8.31 19.93
N VAL A 332 -11.69 -7.99 18.78
CA VAL A 332 -11.81 -6.71 18.11
C VAL A 332 -12.43 -6.93 16.74
N GLY A 333 -13.61 -6.34 16.52
CA GLY A 333 -14.26 -6.30 15.20
C GLY A 333 -13.76 -5.10 14.41
N ARG A 334 -13.44 -5.30 13.12
CA ARG A 334 -12.97 -4.27 12.19
C ARG A 334 -13.87 -4.21 10.99
N PHE A 335 -14.43 -3.04 10.72
CA PHE A 335 -15.44 -2.87 9.67
C PHE A 335 -15.16 -1.63 8.85
N GLU A 336 -15.33 -1.76 7.54
CA GLU A 336 -15.31 -0.64 6.61
C GLU A 336 -16.36 -0.87 5.52
N VAL A 337 -17.08 0.20 5.15
CA VAL A 337 -17.90 0.27 3.97
C VAL A 337 -17.64 1.60 3.29
N VAL A 338 -17.13 1.54 2.07
CA VAL A 338 -16.88 2.71 1.24
C VAL A 338 -17.70 2.63 -0.03
N TYR A 339 -18.28 3.76 -0.41
CA TYR A 339 -18.97 3.92 -1.69
C TYR A 339 -18.68 5.27 -2.30
N GLY A 340 -18.49 5.28 -3.61
CA GLY A 340 -18.24 6.51 -4.36
C GLY A 340 -18.06 6.26 -5.85
N LYS A 341 -17.48 7.23 -6.54
CA LYS A 341 -17.06 7.11 -7.93
C LYS A 341 -15.82 7.96 -8.19
N GLY A 342 -14.90 7.45 -9.01
CA GLY A 342 -13.64 8.13 -9.28
C GLY A 342 -12.79 8.29 -8.02
N ILE A 343 -12.78 7.28 -7.15
CA ILE A 343 -12.00 7.20 -5.91
C ILE A 343 -11.12 5.94 -5.86
N GLU A 344 -11.01 5.23 -6.96
CA GLU A 344 -10.30 3.95 -7.08
C GLU A 344 -8.82 4.09 -6.71
N ASN A 345 -8.19 5.23 -6.98
CA ASN A 345 -6.81 5.52 -6.56
C ASN A 345 -6.65 5.62 -5.03
N TYR A 346 -7.73 5.81 -4.28
CA TYR A 346 -7.72 5.80 -2.82
C TYR A 346 -7.99 4.41 -2.25
N MET A 347 -8.51 3.48 -3.07
CA MET A 347 -8.72 2.09 -2.66
C MET A 347 -7.40 1.33 -2.60
N ASN A 348 -7.36 0.32 -1.77
CA ASN A 348 -6.18 -0.53 -1.61
C ASN A 348 -5.87 -1.34 -2.88
N ASP A 349 -6.89 -1.85 -3.56
CA ASP A 349 -6.72 -2.70 -4.74
C ASP A 349 -7.78 -2.46 -5.83
N ALA A 350 -7.78 -1.26 -6.43
CA ALA A 350 -8.63 -0.92 -7.57
C ALA A 350 -7.79 -0.39 -8.74
N PRO A 351 -8.19 -0.64 -10.01
CA PRO A 351 -7.34 -0.34 -11.15
C PRO A 351 -7.33 1.13 -11.57
N VAL A 352 -8.50 1.75 -11.83
CA VAL A 352 -8.57 3.10 -12.42
C VAL A 352 -9.80 3.88 -11.97
N ASP A 353 -9.67 5.21 -11.81
CA ASP A 353 -10.76 6.13 -11.45
C ASP A 353 -11.70 6.42 -12.62
N ILE A 354 -11.15 6.46 -13.85
CA ILE A 354 -11.86 6.90 -15.07
C ILE A 354 -11.89 5.75 -16.06
N GLY A 355 -13.08 5.32 -16.41
CA GLY A 355 -13.33 4.42 -17.53
C GLY A 355 -13.81 5.18 -18.75
N VAL A 356 -13.73 4.54 -19.92
CA VAL A 356 -14.24 5.10 -21.17
C VAL A 356 -15.69 4.65 -21.42
N LYS A 357 -16.51 5.56 -21.90
CA LYS A 357 -17.92 5.32 -22.25
C LYS A 357 -18.22 5.74 -23.67
N ASN A 358 -19.02 4.95 -24.39
CA ASN A 358 -19.51 5.28 -25.73
C ASN A 358 -20.35 6.57 -25.72
N ASN A 359 -20.18 7.40 -26.76
CA ASN A 359 -20.91 8.63 -26.98
C ASN A 359 -21.25 8.78 -28.48
N LEU A 360 -21.70 7.67 -29.09
CA LEU A 360 -21.84 7.51 -30.55
C LEU A 360 -22.84 8.50 -31.18
N SER A 361 -23.71 9.14 -30.40
CA SER A 361 -24.59 10.21 -30.87
C SER A 361 -23.86 11.54 -31.14
N ASN A 362 -22.60 11.69 -30.70
CA ASN A 362 -21.80 12.88 -30.92
C ASN A 362 -20.57 12.56 -31.77
N PRO A 363 -20.56 12.90 -33.06
CA PRO A 363 -19.46 12.62 -33.96
C PRO A 363 -18.14 13.33 -33.60
N THR A 364 -18.20 14.44 -32.88
CA THR A 364 -17.02 15.22 -32.47
C THR A 364 -16.38 14.68 -31.20
N THR A 365 -17.12 13.90 -30.40
CA THR A 365 -16.63 13.21 -29.20
C THR A 365 -17.29 11.84 -29.08
N PRO A 366 -16.89 10.85 -29.92
CA PRO A 366 -17.59 9.57 -30.05
C PRO A 366 -17.46 8.67 -28.80
N PHE A 367 -16.58 9.00 -27.89
CA PHE A 367 -16.43 8.39 -26.56
C PHE A 367 -15.94 9.47 -25.56
N ARG A 368 -16.10 9.19 -24.28
CA ARG A 368 -15.72 10.12 -23.21
C ARG A 368 -15.28 9.38 -21.96
N GLY A 369 -14.42 10.00 -21.14
CA GLY A 369 -14.11 9.54 -19.80
C GLY A 369 -15.25 9.75 -18.82
N VAL A 370 -15.50 8.77 -17.96
CA VAL A 370 -16.48 8.81 -16.86
C VAL A 370 -15.88 8.26 -15.58
N ALA A 371 -16.21 8.89 -14.44
CA ALA A 371 -15.82 8.38 -13.14
C ALA A 371 -16.57 7.06 -12.87
N LEU A 372 -15.82 5.99 -12.56
CA LEU A 372 -16.39 4.67 -12.29
C LEU A 372 -16.96 4.63 -10.87
N PRO A 373 -18.15 4.07 -10.64
CA PRO A 373 -18.63 3.79 -9.30
C PRO A 373 -17.92 2.57 -8.69
N VAL A 374 -17.59 2.67 -7.40
CA VAL A 374 -16.93 1.59 -6.63
C VAL A 374 -17.61 1.40 -5.27
N LEU A 375 -17.75 0.14 -4.87
CA LEU A 375 -18.17 -0.30 -3.54
C LEU A 375 -17.05 -1.16 -2.95
N GLY A 376 -16.59 -0.81 -1.75
CA GLY A 376 -15.66 -1.61 -0.95
C GLY A 376 -16.28 -1.98 0.39
N VAL A 377 -16.02 -3.20 0.84
CA VAL A 377 -16.47 -3.72 2.15
C VAL A 377 -15.33 -4.50 2.80
N VAL A 378 -15.13 -4.28 4.09
CA VAL A 378 -14.14 -4.99 4.92
C VAL A 378 -14.82 -5.46 6.20
N SER A 379 -14.61 -6.71 6.59
CA SER A 379 -15.10 -7.27 7.85
C SER A 379 -14.12 -8.30 8.38
N PHE A 380 -13.45 -7.97 9.50
CA PHE A 380 -12.50 -8.84 10.18
C PHE A 380 -12.77 -8.91 11.67
N VAL A 381 -12.32 -9.98 12.28
CA VAL A 381 -12.28 -10.15 13.72
C VAL A 381 -10.87 -10.60 14.11
N ASP A 382 -10.26 -9.84 15.01
CA ASP A 382 -9.01 -10.22 15.66
C ASP A 382 -9.35 -10.81 17.04
N HIS A 383 -8.83 -12.02 17.33
CA HIS A 383 -8.98 -12.70 18.62
C HIS A 383 -7.62 -12.89 19.31
N THR A 384 -7.55 -12.53 20.58
CA THR A 384 -6.37 -12.73 21.43
C THR A 384 -6.59 -13.95 22.33
N TRP A 385 -5.98 -15.10 21.97
CA TRP A 385 -6.05 -16.34 22.78
C TRP A 385 -5.32 -16.17 24.10
N SER A 386 -4.14 -15.56 24.06
CA SER A 386 -3.27 -15.34 25.23
C SER A 386 -2.27 -14.21 24.90
N GLU A 387 -1.42 -13.82 25.84
CA GLU A 387 -0.33 -12.86 25.62
C GLU A 387 0.64 -13.25 24.47
N ARG A 388 0.63 -14.53 24.08
CA ARG A 388 1.54 -15.07 23.05
C ARG A 388 0.86 -15.49 21.76
N PHE A 389 -0.45 -15.61 21.72
CA PHE A 389 -1.16 -16.11 20.54
C PHE A 389 -2.34 -15.22 20.19
N SER A 390 -2.44 -14.88 18.91
CA SER A 390 -3.58 -14.18 18.33
C SER A 390 -3.92 -14.77 16.96
N THR A 391 -5.14 -14.49 16.51
CA THR A 391 -5.68 -14.90 15.20
C THR A 391 -6.46 -13.72 14.64
N SER A 392 -6.33 -13.49 13.34
CA SER A 392 -7.26 -12.67 12.57
C SER A 392 -7.98 -13.53 11.55
N ILE A 393 -9.27 -13.29 11.36
CA ILE A 393 -10.08 -13.93 10.32
C ILE A 393 -11.06 -12.92 9.75
N GLY A 394 -11.23 -12.92 8.45
CA GLY A 394 -12.23 -12.07 7.82
C GLY A 394 -12.22 -12.09 6.31
N TYR A 395 -12.99 -11.17 5.77
CA TYR A 395 -13.31 -11.08 4.35
C TYR A 395 -13.40 -9.63 3.90
N SER A 396 -13.03 -9.39 2.65
CA SER A 396 -13.13 -8.11 1.99
C SER A 396 -13.64 -8.29 0.56
N PHE A 397 -14.37 -7.29 0.08
CA PHE A 397 -15.02 -7.29 -1.21
C PHE A 397 -14.85 -5.93 -1.88
N LEU A 398 -14.59 -5.94 -3.19
CA LEU A 398 -14.56 -4.75 -4.03
C LEU A 398 -15.36 -5.01 -5.31
N ASP A 399 -16.26 -4.09 -5.69
CA ASP A 399 -17.00 -4.13 -6.95
C ASP A 399 -16.94 -2.77 -7.66
N ILE A 400 -16.64 -2.79 -8.96
CA ILE A 400 -16.56 -1.62 -9.82
C ILE A 400 -17.63 -1.73 -10.91
N GLN A 401 -18.42 -0.68 -11.05
CA GLN A 401 -19.38 -0.59 -12.15
C GLN A 401 -18.66 -0.07 -13.41
N ASN A 402 -18.14 -1.00 -14.21
CA ASN A 402 -17.48 -0.68 -15.46
C ASN A 402 -18.40 0.03 -16.44
N SER A 403 -17.85 0.96 -17.24
CA SER A 403 -18.58 1.62 -18.33
C SER A 403 -18.58 0.76 -19.60
N ASP A 404 -19.51 1.03 -20.51
CA ASP A 404 -19.86 0.20 -21.66
C ASP A 404 -18.77 0.03 -22.74
N ALA A 405 -17.72 0.85 -22.68
CA ALA A 405 -16.57 0.76 -23.59
C ALA A 405 -15.28 0.30 -22.91
N MET A 406 -15.36 -0.20 -21.68
CA MET A 406 -14.23 -0.91 -21.05
C MET A 406 -13.99 -2.26 -21.78
N THR A 407 -12.74 -2.74 -21.76
CA THR A 407 -12.43 -4.06 -22.35
C THR A 407 -13.16 -5.18 -21.58
N PRO A 408 -13.63 -6.25 -22.26
CA PRO A 408 -14.32 -7.35 -21.60
C PRO A 408 -13.55 -8.00 -20.46
N SER A 409 -12.21 -8.03 -20.56
CA SER A 409 -11.29 -8.55 -19.53
C SER A 409 -10.92 -7.55 -18.44
N SER A 410 -11.45 -6.32 -18.46
CA SER A 410 -11.24 -5.35 -17.37
C SER A 410 -11.68 -5.93 -16.04
N PHE A 411 -10.95 -5.60 -14.98
CA PHE A 411 -11.31 -5.97 -13.62
C PHE A 411 -12.67 -5.37 -13.24
N ARG A 412 -13.55 -6.19 -12.69
CA ARG A 412 -14.84 -5.76 -12.16
C ARG A 412 -14.94 -5.99 -10.67
N GLN A 413 -14.70 -7.21 -10.19
CA GLN A 413 -14.92 -7.58 -8.82
C GLN A 413 -13.72 -8.34 -8.27
N GLY A 414 -13.38 -8.08 -7.01
CA GLY A 414 -12.40 -8.85 -6.25
C GLY A 414 -12.94 -9.24 -4.89
N ASP A 415 -12.64 -10.47 -4.50
CA ASP A 415 -12.87 -10.99 -3.16
C ASP A 415 -11.51 -11.29 -2.51
N TYR A 416 -11.39 -11.04 -1.21
CA TYR A 416 -10.20 -11.33 -0.43
C TYR A 416 -10.62 -11.88 0.93
N ALA A 417 -9.91 -12.90 1.40
CA ALA A 417 -10.09 -13.42 2.76
C ALA A 417 -8.76 -13.87 3.33
N LEU A 418 -8.64 -13.84 4.64
CA LEU A 418 -7.51 -14.43 5.35
C LEU A 418 -7.94 -15.08 6.66
N VAL A 419 -7.10 -16.02 7.09
CA VAL A 419 -7.05 -16.52 8.46
C VAL A 419 -5.60 -16.77 8.84
N ASN A 420 -5.21 -16.38 10.06
CA ASN A 420 -3.85 -16.54 10.53
C ASN A 420 -3.77 -17.11 11.96
N LEU A 421 -2.55 -17.51 12.31
CA LEU A 421 -2.14 -17.76 13.68
C LEU A 421 -0.80 -17.06 13.90
N LEU A 422 -0.78 -16.09 14.81
CA LEU A 422 0.40 -15.32 15.17
C LEU A 422 0.89 -15.77 16.53
N TYR A 423 2.21 -15.98 16.64
CA TYR A 423 2.91 -16.35 17.86
C TYR A 423 3.93 -15.28 18.23
N HIS A 424 3.83 -14.76 19.46
CA HIS A 424 4.70 -13.73 20.02
C HIS A 424 5.54 -14.37 21.16
N PRO A 425 6.68 -15.00 20.86
CA PRO A 425 7.54 -15.58 21.91
C PRO A 425 8.01 -14.54 22.91
N VAL A 426 8.28 -13.33 22.45
CA VAL A 426 8.57 -12.13 23.22
C VAL A 426 7.92 -10.94 22.51
N LYS A 427 7.80 -9.78 23.18
CA LYS A 427 7.09 -8.60 22.65
C LYS A 427 7.64 -8.09 21.31
N GLN A 428 8.94 -8.29 21.05
CA GLN A 428 9.61 -7.80 19.86
C GLN A 428 9.63 -8.78 18.70
N VAL A 429 9.11 -10.00 18.88
CA VAL A 429 9.16 -11.06 17.84
C VAL A 429 7.77 -11.56 17.54
N THR A 430 7.41 -11.54 16.26
CA THR A 430 6.22 -12.19 15.74
C THR A 430 6.61 -13.27 14.74
N VAL A 431 6.09 -14.47 14.95
CA VAL A 431 6.15 -15.58 13.99
C VAL A 431 4.71 -15.88 13.59
N GLY A 432 4.42 -15.87 12.29
CA GLY A 432 3.06 -16.07 11.81
C GLY A 432 2.96 -17.08 10.70
N SER A 433 1.80 -17.76 10.63
CA SER A 433 1.33 -18.45 9.44
C SER A 433 -0.04 -17.89 9.05
N GLU A 434 -0.24 -17.67 7.75
CA GLU A 434 -1.46 -17.07 7.22
C GLU A 434 -1.87 -17.76 5.93
N PHE A 435 -3.14 -18.14 5.86
CA PHE A 435 -3.75 -18.61 4.64
C PHE A 435 -4.63 -17.50 4.07
N GLN A 436 -4.45 -17.21 2.79
CA GLN A 436 -5.10 -16.14 2.06
C GLN A 436 -5.86 -16.72 0.88
N PHE A 437 -6.94 -16.06 0.53
CA PHE A 437 -7.76 -16.33 -0.63
C PHE A 437 -7.97 -15.04 -1.40
N GLY A 438 -7.77 -15.09 -2.72
CA GLY A 438 -8.08 -14.03 -3.66
C GLY A 438 -8.97 -14.53 -4.79
N ARG A 439 -9.85 -13.67 -5.27
CA ARG A 439 -10.65 -13.92 -6.48
C ARG A 439 -10.73 -12.68 -7.34
N ARG A 440 -10.59 -12.86 -8.64
CA ARG A 440 -10.86 -11.86 -9.66
C ARG A 440 -12.05 -12.29 -10.52
N VAL A 441 -12.92 -11.33 -10.84
CA VAL A 441 -13.97 -11.47 -11.84
C VAL A 441 -13.82 -10.35 -12.85
N ASN A 442 -13.82 -10.70 -14.12
CA ASN A 442 -13.76 -9.75 -15.23
C ASN A 442 -15.13 -9.10 -15.51
N PHE A 443 -15.09 -8.02 -16.28
CA PHE A 443 -16.26 -7.19 -16.58
C PHE A 443 -17.34 -7.95 -17.35
N SER A 444 -17.01 -8.53 -18.52
CA SER A 444 -18.07 -9.07 -19.41
C SER A 444 -17.70 -10.27 -20.27
N ASP A 445 -16.45 -10.78 -20.18
CA ASP A 445 -16.02 -11.98 -20.92
C ASP A 445 -16.38 -13.30 -20.23
N GLY A 446 -16.90 -13.24 -18.99
CA GLY A 446 -17.25 -14.39 -18.17
C GLY A 446 -16.06 -15.04 -17.47
N PHE A 447 -14.85 -14.55 -17.66
CA PHE A 447 -13.65 -15.09 -17.00
C PHE A 447 -13.62 -14.70 -15.53
N ASN A 448 -13.26 -15.66 -14.68
CA ASN A 448 -12.95 -15.46 -13.28
C ASN A 448 -11.87 -16.46 -12.86
N VAL A 449 -11.10 -16.09 -11.84
CA VAL A 449 -10.02 -16.92 -11.29
C VAL A 449 -9.95 -16.75 -9.79
N ASN A 450 -9.63 -17.85 -9.10
CA ASN A 450 -9.34 -17.87 -7.67
C ASN A 450 -7.85 -18.14 -7.48
N ASP A 451 -7.27 -17.54 -6.46
CA ASP A 451 -5.95 -17.91 -5.94
C ASP A 451 -6.01 -18.22 -4.46
N TYR A 452 -5.04 -18.98 -4.01
CA TYR A 452 -4.81 -19.32 -2.62
C TYR A 452 -3.32 -19.16 -2.32
N LYS A 453 -3.01 -18.61 -1.15
CA LYS A 453 -1.63 -18.40 -0.72
C LYS A 453 -1.45 -18.88 0.71
N LEU A 454 -0.32 -19.53 0.97
CA LEU A 454 0.14 -19.85 2.32
C LEU A 454 1.41 -19.05 2.59
N GLN A 455 1.38 -18.19 3.60
CA GLN A 455 2.51 -17.34 3.99
C GLN A 455 3.01 -17.71 5.37
N PHE A 456 4.32 -17.66 5.55
CA PHE A 456 5.01 -17.73 6.82
C PHE A 456 5.91 -16.52 6.96
N SER A 457 5.83 -15.82 8.10
CA SER A 457 6.62 -14.62 8.33
C SER A 457 7.31 -14.67 9.68
N PHE A 458 8.50 -14.11 9.69
CA PHE A 458 9.28 -13.85 10.88
C PHE A 458 9.60 -12.37 10.97
N ARG A 459 9.08 -11.70 12.00
CA ARG A 459 9.24 -10.27 12.20
C ARG A 459 9.95 -10.00 13.53
N TYR A 460 10.93 -9.11 13.47
CA TYR A 460 11.67 -8.62 14.61
C TYR A 460 11.54 -7.11 14.69
N ASP A 461 10.84 -6.62 15.73
CA ASP A 461 10.62 -5.20 16.00
C ASP A 461 11.73 -4.63 16.88
N TRP A 462 12.12 -3.39 16.63
CA TRP A 462 13.08 -2.65 17.44
C TRP A 462 12.67 -1.19 17.56
N SER A 463 12.99 -0.59 18.71
CA SER A 463 12.88 0.84 18.93
C SER A 463 13.99 1.33 19.87
N LYS A 464 14.35 2.59 19.72
CA LYS A 464 15.29 3.27 20.60
C LYS A 464 14.88 4.73 20.75
N ASP A 465 14.48 5.07 21.96
CA ASP A 465 14.16 6.43 22.36
C ASP A 465 15.41 7.13 22.89
N PHE A 466 15.58 8.39 22.54
CA PHE A 466 16.63 9.26 23.06
C PHE A 466 15.97 10.41 23.82
N GLU A 467 16.35 10.56 25.09
CA GLU A 467 16.00 11.68 25.94
C GLU A 467 17.18 12.64 26.01
N PHE A 468 16.98 13.96 25.78
CA PHE A 468 18.00 14.97 25.87
C PHE A 468 17.55 16.15 26.73
#